data_ce759a32ea1aad05a3e9674fd8a362a9
#
_entry.id   ce759a32ea1aad05a3e9674fd8a362a9
#
_cell.length_a   1.000
_cell.length_b   1.000
_cell.length_c   1.000
_cell.angle_alpha   90.00
_cell.angle_beta   90.00
_cell.angle_gamma   90.00
#
_symmetry.space_group_name_H-M   'P 1'
#
loop_
_entity.id
_entity.type
_entity.pdbx_description
1 polymer ?
#
loop_
_entity_poly.entity_id
_entity_poly.type
_entity_poly.pdbx_seq_one_letter_code
_entity_poly.pdbx_strand_id
1 'polypeptide(L)'
;VFSSGMSLKRPLSIQGTVPKMAPRMIFRMALAVALACLLASANVFAAEPQNQSALSDGMDAEVVAPVATEEPGYQVVDVGVLAIRGYKATINRWQPLMGWLETQIPNSYFRLHPLTLDELAKGVETQGFDFVITNPGQSVLLARQYSLTWLATLRSPLNNGAAMQVGSALVVRADSPYQTITDLKGRRLGIVSKNAFGGYLTLVYEAQLKGIDLPRFVGEIIPLGFPLDNLLYQLDDQKSGNDAAKDNRLDAAVVPVCQLEQMQAEGLINIGHYRVLDNQTPVGFHCQVSTRLYPNWSMAKTNRASQSLAKSVTQALLALPENHLAAKTADSAGWTTAVSQLAIDQLLKDLDMHPLQTPWWQRAWQWVKLHQQWAWFVLAILVLLNAYHFWLEYRFSRRGRELINTQRQLNENRALLEHAQRIAIAGELGASLSHELNQPLAAIGHYCHGAEVRLQRGTSPEELQSVLTLIQQEVTRADSIISRLRNLLKKRPVSKQPLYLHELVNETVPLLAYEFEQHQI
;
A
#
# COMPACT_ATOMS: atom_id res chain seq x y z
N VAL A 1 -28.43 -48.45 27.04
CA VAL A 1 -29.29 -47.43 27.69
C VAL A 1 -28.92 -46.08 27.13
N PHE A 2 -29.92 -45.45 26.59
CA PHE A 2 -29.99 -44.09 26.00
C PHE A 2 -29.45 -43.89 24.58
N SER A 3 -30.37 -44.00 23.71
CA SER A 3 -30.78 -43.32 22.51
C SER A 3 -30.68 -41.79 22.61
N SER A 4 -30.08 -41.13 21.62
CA SER A 4 -30.58 -39.84 21.19
C SER A 4 -30.17 -39.59 19.73
N GLY A 5 -31.20 -39.38 18.94
CA GLY A 5 -31.17 -39.23 17.52
C GLY A 5 -30.44 -37.95 17.03
N MET A 6 -29.71 -38.12 15.99
CA MET A 6 -29.05 -37.02 15.28
C MET A 6 -29.81 -36.76 13.96
N SER A 7 -30.59 -35.71 14.00
CA SER A 7 -31.33 -35.15 12.85
C SER A 7 -30.36 -34.67 11.81
N LEU A 8 -30.32 -35.30 10.65
CA LEU A 8 -29.61 -34.84 9.45
C LEU A 8 -30.36 -33.64 8.85
N LYS A 9 -29.80 -32.44 9.04
CA LYS A 9 -30.22 -31.24 8.33
C LYS A 9 -29.78 -31.31 6.86
N ARG A 10 -30.72 -31.04 5.99
CA ARG A 10 -30.54 -30.89 4.53
C ARG A 10 -29.48 -29.85 4.22
N PRO A 11 -28.64 -30.01 3.18
CA PRO A 11 -27.75 -28.95 2.71
C PRO A 11 -28.57 -27.85 2.01
N LEU A 12 -28.42 -26.63 2.51
CA LEU A 12 -28.87 -25.41 1.82
C LEU A 12 -28.01 -25.23 0.55
N SER A 13 -28.65 -25.24 -0.59
CA SER A 13 -28.07 -24.81 -1.85
C SER A 13 -27.91 -23.29 -1.84
N ILE A 14 -26.71 -22.81 -1.55
CA ILE A 14 -26.35 -21.42 -1.78
C ILE A 14 -26.05 -21.27 -3.28
N GLN A 15 -27.05 -20.87 -4.04
CA GLN A 15 -26.84 -20.30 -5.37
C GLN A 15 -26.34 -18.86 -5.19
N GLY A 16 -25.01 -18.71 -5.00
CA GLY A 16 -24.33 -17.45 -5.12
C GLY A 16 -24.29 -17.04 -6.60
N THR A 17 -25.21 -16.19 -7.01
CA THR A 17 -25.12 -15.49 -8.30
C THR A 17 -23.96 -14.49 -8.24
N VAL A 18 -22.78 -14.92 -8.71
CA VAL A 18 -21.69 -13.99 -9.05
C VAL A 18 -22.18 -13.12 -10.21
N PRO A 19 -22.25 -11.79 -10.08
CA PRO A 19 -22.63 -10.94 -11.18
C PRO A 19 -21.60 -11.11 -12.30
N LYS A 20 -21.98 -11.73 -13.40
CA LYS A 20 -21.18 -11.76 -14.64
C LYS A 20 -21.10 -10.31 -15.13
N MET A 21 -20.01 -9.61 -14.82
CA MET A 21 -19.70 -8.34 -15.48
C MET A 21 -19.72 -8.56 -16.97
N ALA A 22 -20.61 -7.83 -17.65
CA ALA A 22 -20.74 -7.94 -19.10
C ALA A 22 -19.38 -7.61 -19.75
N PRO A 23 -18.91 -8.37 -20.73
CA PRO A 23 -17.59 -8.18 -21.38
C PRO A 23 -17.41 -6.77 -21.96
N ARG A 24 -18.50 -6.05 -22.22
CA ARG A 24 -18.49 -4.63 -22.64
C ARG A 24 -17.97 -3.67 -21.57
N MET A 25 -18.08 -4.01 -20.29
CA MET A 25 -17.66 -3.13 -19.19
C MET A 25 -16.13 -3.23 -18.95
N ILE A 26 -15.56 -4.43 -19.09
CA ILE A 26 -14.11 -4.68 -18.99
C ILE A 26 -13.38 -4.02 -20.18
N PHE A 27 -13.94 -4.12 -21.40
CA PHE A 27 -13.38 -3.48 -22.59
C PHE A 27 -13.41 -1.95 -22.48
N ARG A 28 -14.48 -1.37 -21.92
CA ARG A 28 -14.57 0.08 -21.67
C ARG A 28 -13.57 0.56 -20.62
N MET A 29 -13.34 -0.22 -19.56
CA MET A 29 -12.31 0.11 -18.56
C MET A 29 -10.90 0.00 -19.12
N ALA A 30 -10.58 -1.05 -19.88
CA ALA A 30 -9.26 -1.19 -20.53
C ALA A 30 -9.02 -0.10 -21.57
N LEU A 31 -10.01 0.28 -22.35
CA LEU A 31 -9.93 1.38 -23.32
C LEU A 31 -9.81 2.74 -22.63
N ALA A 32 -10.52 2.95 -21.50
CA ALA A 32 -10.42 4.19 -20.72
C ALA A 32 -9.04 4.35 -20.07
N VAL A 33 -8.45 3.27 -19.55
CA VAL A 33 -7.10 3.28 -18.99
C VAL A 33 -6.05 3.52 -20.09
N ALA A 34 -6.19 2.90 -21.26
CA ALA A 34 -5.30 3.13 -22.39
C ALA A 34 -5.42 4.57 -22.93
N LEU A 35 -6.62 5.13 -22.98
CA LEU A 35 -6.87 6.51 -23.41
C LEU A 35 -6.37 7.52 -22.38
N ALA A 36 -6.51 7.23 -21.08
CA ALA A 36 -5.97 8.07 -20.01
C ALA A 36 -4.43 8.09 -20.02
N CYS A 37 -3.79 6.95 -20.29
CA CYS A 37 -2.34 6.88 -20.47
C CYS A 37 -1.85 7.64 -21.72
N LEU A 38 -2.62 7.62 -22.81
CA LEU A 38 -2.32 8.36 -24.04
C LEU A 38 -2.51 9.88 -23.84
N LEU A 39 -3.54 10.30 -23.11
CA LEU A 39 -3.77 11.73 -22.80
C LEU A 39 -2.77 12.27 -21.78
N ALA A 40 -2.30 11.46 -20.84
CA ALA A 40 -1.23 11.84 -19.92
C ALA A 40 0.12 12.01 -20.63
N SER A 41 0.39 11.25 -21.69
CA SER A 41 1.60 11.40 -22.49
C SER A 41 1.56 12.60 -23.45
N ALA A 42 0.37 13.01 -23.90
CA ALA A 42 0.21 14.20 -24.78
C ALA A 42 0.40 15.53 -24.04
N ASN A 43 0.10 15.59 -22.73
CA ASN A 43 0.27 16.81 -21.93
C ASN A 43 1.72 17.08 -21.49
N VAL A 44 2.66 16.17 -21.71
CA VAL A 44 4.10 16.38 -21.40
C VAL A 44 4.84 17.08 -22.55
N PHE A 45 4.25 17.18 -23.75
CA PHE A 45 4.87 17.85 -24.90
C PHE A 45 4.51 19.34 -25.05
N ALA A 46 3.70 19.91 -24.13
CA ALA A 46 3.21 21.29 -24.25
C ALA A 46 3.74 22.24 -23.17
N ALA A 47 4.91 22.01 -22.61
CA ALA A 47 5.54 22.94 -21.66
C ALA A 47 6.99 23.26 -22.09
N GLU A 48 7.14 24.01 -23.15
CA GLU A 48 8.31 24.87 -23.34
C GLU A 48 8.06 26.20 -22.61
N PRO A 49 9.02 26.73 -21.84
CA PRO A 49 8.86 28.02 -21.21
C PRO A 49 9.08 29.13 -22.26
N GLN A 50 8.01 29.70 -22.74
CA GLN A 50 8.08 30.97 -23.44
C GLN A 50 8.33 32.11 -22.46
N ASN A 51 9.53 32.65 -22.56
CA ASN A 51 9.93 33.93 -22.01
C ASN A 51 9.24 35.03 -22.83
N GLN A 52 8.22 35.67 -22.28
CA GLN A 52 7.69 36.91 -22.83
C GLN A 52 7.47 37.92 -21.72
N SER A 53 8.32 38.94 -21.77
CA SER A 53 8.15 40.25 -21.18
C SER A 53 6.82 40.88 -21.63
N ALA A 54 5.97 41.26 -20.70
CA ALA A 54 4.94 42.26 -20.92
C ALA A 54 4.78 43.10 -19.65
N LEU A 55 5.13 44.35 -19.78
CA LEU A 55 4.77 45.44 -18.88
C LEU A 55 3.24 45.60 -18.83
N SER A 56 2.67 45.76 -17.65
CA SER A 56 1.61 46.73 -17.38
C SER A 56 1.37 46.90 -15.89
N ASP A 57 1.66 48.07 -15.41
CA ASP A 57 0.95 48.99 -14.51
C ASP A 57 -0.11 48.44 -13.56
N GLY A 58 0.03 48.84 -12.27
CA GLY A 58 -1.08 48.86 -11.31
C GLY A 58 -0.63 48.77 -9.83
N MET A 59 -0.11 49.85 -9.32
CA MET A 59 -0.26 50.50 -8.00
C MET A 59 -0.59 49.69 -6.74
N ASP A 60 0.28 49.96 -5.73
CA ASP A 60 0.05 50.16 -4.29
C ASP A 60 -0.07 48.96 -3.35
N ALA A 61 1.06 48.66 -2.68
CA ALA A 61 1.20 48.74 -1.23
C ALA A 61 2.66 48.57 -0.81
N GLU A 62 3.26 49.69 -0.54
CA GLU A 62 4.62 49.86 -0.03
C GLU A 62 4.67 49.43 1.46
N VAL A 63 5.23 48.24 1.75
CA VAL A 63 5.78 47.93 3.07
C VAL A 63 7.27 48.25 2.99
N VAL A 64 7.58 49.46 3.40
CA VAL A 64 8.93 49.99 3.52
C VAL A 64 9.65 49.20 4.62
N ALA A 65 10.50 48.24 4.23
CA ALA A 65 11.59 47.78 5.05
C ALA A 65 12.63 48.90 5.12
N PRO A 66 13.28 49.19 6.28
CA PRO A 66 14.24 50.29 6.36
C PRO A 66 15.39 50.02 5.41
N VAL A 67 15.50 50.85 4.41
CA VAL A 67 16.67 50.97 3.53
C VAL A 67 17.81 51.36 4.41
N ALA A 68 18.72 50.42 4.73
CA ALA A 68 20.03 50.77 5.25
C ALA A 68 20.73 51.55 4.16
N THR A 69 20.95 52.84 4.41
CA THR A 69 21.79 53.71 3.62
C THR A 69 23.14 53.04 3.46
N GLU A 70 23.44 52.54 2.26
CA GLU A 70 24.79 52.09 1.87
C GLU A 70 25.73 53.29 1.93
N GLU A 71 26.56 53.35 2.96
CA GLU A 71 27.73 54.23 2.92
C GLU A 71 28.64 53.72 1.78
N PRO A 72 29.14 54.62 0.93
CA PRO A 72 29.94 54.23 -0.23
C PRO A 72 31.28 53.65 0.26
N GLY A 73 31.44 52.32 0.13
CA GLY A 73 32.73 51.66 0.33
C GLY A 73 32.73 50.33 1.09
N TYR A 74 31.69 49.96 1.82
CA TYR A 74 31.66 48.68 2.59
C TYR A 74 30.81 47.63 1.88
N GLN A 75 31.40 46.41 1.70
CA GLN A 75 30.67 45.24 1.24
C GLN A 75 30.01 44.55 2.46
N VAL A 76 28.69 44.49 2.53
CA VAL A 76 27.98 43.69 3.52
C VAL A 76 28.05 42.23 3.14
N VAL A 77 28.48 41.37 4.05
CA VAL A 77 28.63 39.92 3.90
C VAL A 77 27.71 39.25 4.90
N ASP A 78 26.66 38.56 4.41
CA ASP A 78 25.68 37.88 5.26
C ASP A 78 26.13 36.46 5.58
N VAL A 79 26.20 36.15 6.91
CA VAL A 79 26.63 34.85 7.42
C VAL A 79 25.49 34.17 8.20
N GLY A 80 24.88 33.13 7.63
CA GLY A 80 23.87 32.32 8.31
C GLY A 80 24.53 31.31 9.27
N VAL A 81 24.09 31.24 10.51
CA VAL A 81 24.68 30.35 11.53
C VAL A 81 23.58 29.58 12.26
N LEU A 82 23.76 28.26 12.40
CA LEU A 82 22.85 27.41 13.16
C LEU A 82 22.90 27.73 14.67
N ALA A 83 21.76 28.10 15.25
CA ALA A 83 21.61 28.56 16.63
C ALA A 83 21.20 27.42 17.58
N ILE A 84 22.10 26.49 17.88
CA ILE A 84 21.80 25.28 18.68
C ILE A 84 21.47 25.55 20.15
N ARG A 85 22.02 26.64 20.75
CA ARG A 85 21.76 27.07 22.12
C ARG A 85 20.97 28.38 22.21
N GLY A 86 20.23 28.71 21.14
CA GLY A 86 19.42 29.91 21.02
C GLY A 86 20.18 31.14 20.52
N TYR A 87 19.42 32.20 20.25
CA TYR A 87 19.92 33.42 19.58
C TYR A 87 21.10 34.08 20.31
N LYS A 88 20.92 34.40 21.60
CA LYS A 88 21.93 35.13 22.40
C LYS A 88 23.26 34.37 22.54
N ALA A 89 23.18 33.07 22.78
CA ALA A 89 24.35 32.21 22.88
C ALA A 89 25.12 32.15 21.54
N THR A 90 24.39 32.12 20.43
CA THR A 90 24.97 32.09 19.07
C THR A 90 25.70 33.40 18.75
N ILE A 91 25.09 34.53 19.07
CA ILE A 91 25.76 35.83 18.91
C ILE A 91 27.07 35.89 19.75
N ASN A 92 26.99 35.54 21.04
CA ASN A 92 28.17 35.54 21.90
C ASN A 92 29.28 34.61 21.38
N ARG A 93 28.90 33.47 20.78
CA ARG A 93 29.85 32.50 20.26
C ARG A 93 30.53 32.96 18.97
N TRP A 94 29.79 33.54 18.03
CA TRP A 94 30.27 33.74 16.66
C TRP A 94 30.55 35.21 16.29
N GLN A 95 30.02 36.19 17.03
CA GLN A 95 30.28 37.61 16.77
C GLN A 95 31.78 37.97 16.81
N PRO A 96 32.62 37.43 17.74
CA PRO A 96 34.06 37.69 17.72
C PRO A 96 34.76 37.16 16.47
N LEU A 97 34.24 36.09 15.84
CA LEU A 97 34.75 35.61 14.54
C LEU A 97 34.41 36.60 13.40
N MET A 98 33.23 37.20 13.43
CA MET A 98 32.87 38.25 12.46
C MET A 98 33.84 39.42 12.57
N GLY A 99 34.12 39.92 13.79
CA GLY A 99 35.10 40.97 14.01
C GLY A 99 36.51 40.59 13.57
N TRP A 100 36.93 39.32 13.76
CA TRP A 100 38.20 38.82 13.23
C TRP A 100 38.25 38.91 11.70
N LEU A 101 37.20 38.44 11.01
CA LEU A 101 37.12 38.47 9.54
C LEU A 101 37.16 39.91 9.01
N GLU A 102 36.50 40.85 9.70
CA GLU A 102 36.53 42.30 9.37
C GLU A 102 37.93 42.89 9.47
N THR A 103 38.73 42.46 10.46
CA THR A 103 40.12 42.92 10.59
C THR A 103 41.03 42.35 9.50
N GLN A 104 40.73 41.15 8.97
CA GLN A 104 41.54 40.49 7.94
C GLN A 104 41.12 40.85 6.51
N ILE A 105 39.87 41.28 6.32
CA ILE A 105 39.30 41.56 5.01
C ILE A 105 38.79 43.03 5.01
N PRO A 106 39.65 43.99 4.58
CA PRO A 106 39.29 45.39 4.57
C PRO A 106 38.03 45.68 3.75
N ASN A 107 37.31 46.71 4.16
CA ASN A 107 36.07 47.16 3.50
C ASN A 107 34.93 46.10 3.45
N SER A 108 34.94 45.16 4.39
CA SER A 108 33.89 44.17 4.54
C SER A 108 33.26 44.24 5.93
N TYR A 109 31.93 44.15 6.02
CA TYR A 109 31.16 44.05 7.25
C TYR A 109 30.42 42.74 7.30
N PHE A 110 30.72 41.90 8.28
CA PHE A 110 30.14 40.55 8.40
C PHE A 110 28.92 40.56 9.34
N ARG A 111 27.74 40.44 8.74
CA ARG A 111 26.48 40.43 9.46
C ARG A 111 26.08 39.00 9.81
N LEU A 112 25.98 38.69 11.11
CA LEU A 112 25.64 37.38 11.62
C LEU A 112 24.13 37.18 11.73
N HIS A 113 23.64 36.07 11.24
CA HIS A 113 22.23 35.66 11.29
C HIS A 113 22.10 34.32 12.05
N PRO A 114 21.73 34.32 13.36
CA PRO A 114 21.40 33.10 14.10
C PRO A 114 20.07 32.51 13.64
N LEU A 115 20.05 31.25 13.26
CA LEU A 115 18.90 30.59 12.61
C LEU A 115 18.67 29.16 13.13
N THR A 116 17.44 28.69 13.07
CA THR A 116 17.10 27.29 13.26
C THR A 116 17.51 26.45 12.03
N LEU A 117 17.38 25.11 12.12
CA LEU A 117 17.71 24.22 10.98
C LEU A 117 16.90 24.56 9.73
N ASP A 118 15.60 24.81 9.89
CA ASP A 118 14.67 25.05 8.78
C ASP A 118 14.85 26.46 8.19
N GLU A 119 15.05 27.47 9.05
CA GLU A 119 15.31 28.84 8.60
C GLU A 119 16.65 28.95 7.85
N LEU A 120 17.68 28.23 8.32
CA LEU A 120 18.98 28.20 7.62
C LEU A 120 18.85 27.52 6.25
N ALA A 121 18.11 26.39 6.17
CA ALA A 121 17.87 25.71 4.91
C ALA A 121 17.11 26.61 3.91
N LYS A 122 16.05 27.27 4.38
CA LYS A 122 15.27 28.20 3.57
C LYS A 122 16.11 29.41 3.13
N GLY A 123 16.94 29.96 4.00
CA GLY A 123 17.80 31.08 3.67
C GLY A 123 18.87 30.72 2.64
N VAL A 124 19.38 29.47 2.63
CA VAL A 124 20.28 28.97 1.59
C VAL A 124 19.53 28.79 0.26
N GLU A 125 18.34 28.23 0.31
CA GLU A 125 17.47 28.06 -0.88
C GLU A 125 17.17 29.39 -1.57
N THR A 126 16.86 30.42 -0.80
CA THR A 126 16.55 31.76 -1.30
C THR A 126 17.77 32.62 -1.59
N GLN A 127 18.99 32.05 -1.47
CA GLN A 127 20.26 32.75 -1.64
C GLN A 127 20.42 33.99 -0.71
N GLY A 128 19.91 33.89 0.51
CA GLY A 128 19.93 34.97 1.50
C GLY A 128 21.30 35.21 2.15
N PHE A 129 22.26 34.28 2.03
CA PHE A 129 23.56 34.33 2.68
C PHE A 129 24.73 34.18 1.72
N ASP A 130 25.86 34.80 2.04
CA ASP A 130 27.13 34.60 1.35
C ASP A 130 27.87 33.37 1.90
N PHE A 131 27.85 33.23 3.25
CA PHE A 131 28.46 32.09 3.95
C PHE A 131 27.51 31.47 4.95
N VAL A 132 27.77 30.21 5.27
CA VAL A 132 27.00 29.43 6.22
C VAL A 132 27.93 28.69 7.17
N ILE A 133 27.63 28.75 8.48
CA ILE A 133 28.31 27.97 9.52
C ILE A 133 27.27 27.02 10.12
N THR A 134 27.45 25.73 9.95
CA THR A 134 26.49 24.74 10.44
C THR A 134 27.15 23.41 10.80
N ASN A 135 26.34 22.53 11.42
CA ASN A 135 26.76 21.16 11.73
C ASN A 135 27.01 20.34 10.45
N PRO A 136 27.84 19.30 10.53
CA PRO A 136 28.25 18.56 9.33
C PRO A 136 27.09 17.86 8.60
N GLY A 137 26.08 17.36 9.32
CA GLY A 137 24.91 16.71 8.68
C GLY A 137 24.12 17.68 7.83
N GLN A 138 23.76 18.85 8.38
CA GLN A 138 23.05 19.88 7.62
C GLN A 138 23.92 20.45 6.49
N SER A 139 25.23 20.61 6.74
CA SER A 139 26.18 21.06 5.71
C SER A 139 26.14 20.14 4.48
N VAL A 140 26.18 18.82 4.68
CA VAL A 140 26.08 17.84 3.57
C VAL A 140 24.72 17.88 2.90
N LEU A 141 23.62 17.89 3.66
CA LEU A 141 22.26 17.97 3.08
C LEU A 141 22.14 19.19 2.18
N LEU A 142 22.53 20.37 2.67
CA LEU A 142 22.45 21.61 1.90
C LEU A 142 23.39 21.61 0.68
N ALA A 143 24.60 21.06 0.81
CA ALA A 143 25.54 21.00 -0.31
C ALA A 143 25.12 20.02 -1.42
N ARG A 144 24.30 19.03 -1.11
CA ARG A 144 23.74 18.09 -2.11
C ARG A 144 22.46 18.61 -2.78
N GLN A 145 21.77 19.55 -2.12
CA GLN A 145 20.56 20.20 -2.67
C GLN A 145 20.88 21.51 -3.37
N TYR A 146 21.81 22.26 -2.82
CA TYR A 146 22.17 23.61 -3.29
C TYR A 146 23.67 23.68 -3.52
N SER A 147 24.11 24.66 -4.32
CA SER A 147 25.53 24.83 -4.68
C SER A 147 26.34 25.44 -3.52
N LEU A 148 26.62 24.65 -2.48
CA LEU A 148 27.50 25.02 -1.39
C LEU A 148 28.90 24.44 -1.57
N THR A 149 29.94 25.23 -1.28
CA THR A 149 31.34 24.80 -1.30
C THR A 149 31.95 24.92 0.08
N TRP A 150 32.42 23.83 0.66
CA TRP A 150 33.09 23.84 1.98
C TRP A 150 34.44 24.52 1.89
N LEU A 151 34.69 25.45 2.83
CA LEU A 151 35.92 26.22 2.89
C LEU A 151 36.86 25.70 3.99
N ALA A 152 36.31 25.48 5.20
CA ALA A 152 37.07 25.08 6.35
C ALA A 152 36.23 24.27 7.34
N THR A 153 36.87 23.45 8.16
CA THR A 153 36.29 22.68 9.25
C THR A 153 36.86 23.14 10.58
N LEU A 154 36.02 23.29 11.61
CA LEU A 154 36.36 23.70 12.93
C LEU A 154 37.22 22.64 13.65
N ARG A 155 38.23 23.05 14.41
CA ARG A 155 39.05 22.18 15.28
C ARG A 155 38.58 22.30 16.72
N SER A 156 38.50 21.18 17.43
CA SER A 156 38.09 21.17 18.84
C SER A 156 39.21 21.49 19.80
N PRO A 157 39.02 22.39 20.76
CA PRO A 157 40.02 22.63 21.81
C PRO A 157 40.05 21.48 22.82
N LEU A 158 38.91 20.79 23.01
CA LEU A 158 38.78 19.71 24.00
C LEU A 158 39.46 18.41 23.57
N ASN A 159 39.82 18.27 22.30
CA ASN A 159 40.35 17.04 21.73
C ASN A 159 41.66 17.28 20.94
N ASN A 160 42.57 17.99 21.51
CA ASN A 160 43.90 18.27 20.94
C ASN A 160 43.87 18.85 19.51
N GLY A 161 42.87 19.68 19.21
CA GLY A 161 42.70 20.28 17.91
C GLY A 161 42.16 19.31 16.83
N ALA A 162 41.54 18.20 17.21
CA ALA A 162 40.94 17.28 16.26
C ALA A 162 39.77 17.91 15.51
N ALA A 163 39.65 17.60 14.22
CA ALA A 163 38.52 18.02 13.39
C ALA A 163 37.34 17.02 13.42
N MET A 164 37.53 15.83 14.01
CA MET A 164 36.51 14.80 14.20
C MET A 164 35.93 14.92 15.61
N GLN A 165 34.77 15.53 15.76
CA GLN A 165 34.18 15.80 17.06
C GLN A 165 32.67 15.57 17.13
N VAL A 166 31.92 15.60 16.05
CA VAL A 166 30.46 15.52 16.13
C VAL A 166 30.00 14.07 16.27
N GLY A 167 29.14 13.84 17.25
CA GLY A 167 28.50 12.55 17.53
C GLY A 167 27.35 12.77 18.51
N SER A 168 26.79 11.69 19.05
CA SER A 168 25.75 11.74 20.08
C SER A 168 26.20 11.08 21.37
N ALA A 169 25.80 11.66 22.49
CA ALA A 169 25.77 11.00 23.78
C ALA A 169 24.34 10.62 24.12
N LEU A 170 24.09 9.33 24.39
CA LEU A 170 22.85 8.83 24.91
C LEU A 170 22.87 8.88 26.42
N VAL A 171 22.14 9.82 26.99
CA VAL A 171 22.22 10.19 28.38
C VAL A 171 21.01 9.70 29.15
N VAL A 172 21.25 9.14 30.31
CA VAL A 172 20.24 8.80 31.31
C VAL A 172 20.61 9.40 32.67
N ARG A 173 19.70 9.41 33.59
CA ARG A 173 20.03 9.76 34.99
C ARG A 173 20.98 8.72 35.58
N ALA A 174 21.91 9.14 36.42
CA ALA A 174 22.88 8.25 37.05
C ALA A 174 22.24 7.19 37.96
N ASP A 175 21.10 7.52 38.61
CA ASP A 175 20.31 6.63 39.46
C ASP A 175 19.34 5.71 38.70
N SER A 176 19.25 5.84 37.37
CA SER A 176 18.38 5.00 36.56
C SER A 176 18.89 3.56 36.43
N PRO A 177 18.02 2.57 36.21
CA PRO A 177 18.44 1.17 36.05
C PRO A 177 19.07 0.87 34.68
N TYR A 178 18.99 1.80 33.71
CA TYR A 178 19.38 1.58 32.32
C TYR A 178 20.91 1.57 32.18
N GLN A 179 21.49 0.55 31.53
CA GLN A 179 22.92 0.37 31.30
C GLN A 179 23.31 0.47 29.82
N THR A 180 22.42 0.05 28.95
CA THR A 180 22.63 -0.04 27.50
C THR A 180 21.42 0.51 26.75
N ILE A 181 21.58 0.77 25.44
CA ILE A 181 20.47 1.18 24.56
C ILE A 181 19.33 0.15 24.53
N THR A 182 19.62 -1.14 24.78
CA THR A 182 18.62 -2.21 24.77
C THR A 182 17.65 -2.12 25.95
N ASP A 183 18.04 -1.46 27.04
CA ASP A 183 17.17 -1.26 28.21
C ASP A 183 16.10 -0.19 27.98
N LEU A 184 16.23 0.59 26.89
CA LEU A 184 15.31 1.65 26.53
C LEU A 184 14.12 1.16 25.69
N LYS A 185 13.90 -0.16 25.58
CA LYS A 185 12.74 -0.71 24.90
C LYS A 185 11.43 -0.22 25.52
N GLY A 186 10.59 0.42 24.72
CA GLY A 186 9.30 0.96 25.17
C GLY A 186 9.43 2.19 26.09
N ARG A 187 10.62 2.82 26.19
CA ARG A 187 10.91 4.00 27.03
C ARG A 187 10.80 5.30 26.25
N ARG A 188 10.76 6.42 26.96
CA ARG A 188 10.60 7.78 26.40
C ARG A 188 11.97 8.41 26.17
N LEU A 189 12.24 8.72 24.90
CA LEU A 189 13.51 9.28 24.45
C LEU A 189 13.35 10.74 24.04
N GLY A 190 14.00 11.64 24.77
CA GLY A 190 14.11 13.06 24.41
C GLY A 190 15.12 13.27 23.29
N ILE A 191 14.78 14.05 22.29
CA ILE A 191 15.66 14.45 21.19
C ILE A 191 15.52 15.94 20.90
N VAL A 192 16.47 16.52 20.17
CA VAL A 192 16.33 17.90 19.66
C VAL A 192 15.27 17.97 18.58
N SER A 193 15.50 17.25 17.49
CA SER A 193 14.57 17.06 16.39
C SER A 193 14.95 15.80 15.62
N LYS A 194 14.03 15.27 14.82
CA LYS A 194 14.27 14.09 13.97
C LYS A 194 15.34 14.32 12.89
N ASN A 195 15.64 15.59 12.58
CA ASN A 195 16.63 15.99 11.58
C ASN A 195 17.95 16.45 12.23
N ALA A 196 18.05 16.43 13.56
CA ALA A 196 19.26 16.89 14.27
C ALA A 196 20.38 15.84 14.13
N PHE A 197 21.50 16.22 13.48
CA PHE A 197 22.59 15.29 13.19
C PHE A 197 23.19 14.69 14.47
N GLY A 198 23.88 15.49 15.29
CA GLY A 198 24.47 15.05 16.56
C GLY A 198 23.45 14.89 17.70
N GLY A 199 22.24 15.38 17.55
CA GLY A 199 21.17 15.27 18.56
C GLY A 199 20.18 14.13 18.29
N TYR A 200 20.38 13.31 17.24
CA TYR A 200 19.53 12.16 16.93
C TYR A 200 20.08 11.22 15.84
N LEU A 201 20.40 11.71 14.63
CA LEU A 201 20.67 10.86 13.47
C LEU A 201 21.89 9.95 13.65
N THR A 202 22.95 10.45 14.30
CA THR A 202 24.15 9.64 14.56
C THR A 202 23.84 8.47 15.50
N LEU A 203 22.94 8.64 16.49
CA LEU A 203 22.50 7.55 17.36
C LEU A 203 21.59 6.56 16.63
N VAL A 204 20.65 7.03 15.79
CA VAL A 204 19.81 6.15 14.96
C VAL A 204 20.67 5.25 14.10
N TYR A 205 21.67 5.83 13.44
CA TYR A 205 22.60 5.07 12.61
C TYR A 205 23.41 4.04 13.41
N GLU A 206 23.92 4.41 14.57
CA GLU A 206 24.66 3.50 15.44
C GLU A 206 23.78 2.34 15.94
N ALA A 207 22.51 2.63 16.29
CA ALA A 207 21.51 1.63 16.66
C ALA A 207 21.20 0.68 15.49
N GLN A 208 21.04 1.20 14.27
CA GLN A 208 20.80 0.43 13.06
C GLN A 208 21.96 -0.53 12.77
N LEU A 209 23.21 -0.12 12.96
CA LEU A 209 24.37 -0.99 12.80
C LEU A 209 24.40 -2.15 13.83
N LYS A 210 23.75 -1.96 14.98
CA LYS A 210 23.52 -3.00 15.99
C LYS A 210 22.26 -3.82 15.75
N GLY A 211 21.54 -3.58 14.62
CA GLY A 211 20.29 -4.28 14.26
C GLY A 211 19.06 -3.76 15.01
N ILE A 212 19.13 -2.55 15.62
CA ILE A 212 18.04 -1.93 16.38
C ILE A 212 17.40 -0.82 15.53
N ASP A 213 16.13 -0.97 15.18
CA ASP A 213 15.30 0.10 14.62
C ASP A 213 14.87 1.03 15.76
N LEU A 214 15.71 2.02 16.09
CA LEU A 214 15.50 2.89 17.25
C LEU A 214 14.13 3.57 17.29
N PRO A 215 13.59 4.12 16.19
CA PRO A 215 12.24 4.71 16.16
C PRO A 215 11.12 3.78 16.57
N ARG A 216 11.24 2.48 16.28
CA ARG A 216 10.23 1.47 16.64
C ARG A 216 10.55 0.76 17.94
N PHE A 217 11.79 0.83 18.38
CA PHE A 217 12.28 0.14 19.58
C PHE A 217 11.88 0.87 20.84
N VAL A 218 12.05 2.20 20.88
CA VAL A 218 11.61 3.05 21.99
C VAL A 218 10.09 3.24 21.97
N GLY A 219 9.49 3.54 23.12
CA GLY A 219 8.04 3.73 23.23
C GLY A 219 7.56 5.04 22.64
N GLU A 220 8.30 6.12 22.92
CA GLU A 220 7.96 7.46 22.45
C GLU A 220 9.22 8.28 22.20
N ILE A 221 9.26 9.03 21.10
CA ILE A 221 10.31 9.98 20.78
C ILE A 221 9.76 11.40 20.94
N ILE A 222 10.34 12.16 21.86
CA ILE A 222 9.87 13.51 22.25
C ILE A 222 10.84 14.55 21.72
N PRO A 223 10.50 15.31 20.65
CA PRO A 223 11.32 16.40 20.17
C PRO A 223 11.10 17.65 21.04
N LEU A 224 12.16 18.14 21.68
CA LEU A 224 12.12 19.34 22.54
C LEU A 224 12.60 20.61 21.84
N GLY A 225 13.16 20.50 20.65
CA GLY A 225 13.69 21.64 19.91
C GLY A 225 14.95 22.26 20.53
N PHE A 226 15.20 23.51 20.19
CA PHE A 226 16.26 24.33 20.77
C PHE A 226 15.71 25.25 21.87
N PRO A 227 16.49 25.61 22.89
CA PRO A 227 17.89 25.27 23.12
C PRO A 227 18.08 23.81 23.58
N LEU A 228 19.26 23.24 23.20
CA LEU A 228 19.66 21.86 23.54
C LEU A 228 19.63 21.57 25.04
N ASP A 229 19.94 22.57 25.85
CA ASP A 229 20.09 22.49 27.32
C ASP A 229 18.81 21.95 27.98
N ASN A 230 17.64 22.21 27.40
CA ASN A 230 16.35 21.74 27.89
C ASN A 230 16.25 20.23 28.00
N LEU A 231 16.96 19.47 27.13
CA LEU A 231 16.98 18.01 27.19
C LEU A 231 17.55 17.49 28.52
N LEU A 232 18.65 18.08 28.98
CA LEU A 232 19.29 17.70 30.24
C LEU A 232 18.51 18.19 31.46
N TYR A 233 17.92 19.38 31.37
CA TYR A 233 17.07 19.90 32.45
C TYR A 233 15.83 19.05 32.66
N GLN A 234 15.14 18.61 31.57
CA GLN A 234 13.98 17.73 31.66
C GLN A 234 14.34 16.30 32.09
N LEU A 235 15.52 15.83 31.77
CA LEU A 235 15.99 14.53 32.24
C LEU A 235 16.29 14.54 33.76
N ASP A 236 16.84 15.68 34.32
CA ASP A 236 17.23 15.85 35.73
C ASP A 236 16.07 16.34 36.64
N ASP A 237 14.87 16.53 36.12
CA ASP A 237 13.77 17.22 36.83
C ASP A 237 13.38 16.55 38.16
N GLN A 238 14.30 16.73 39.17
CA GLN A 238 14.05 16.48 40.58
C GLN A 238 13.27 17.64 41.24
N LYS A 239 13.16 18.81 40.58
CA LYS A 239 12.65 20.05 41.19
C LYS A 239 11.16 20.25 41.00
N SER A 240 10.51 19.52 40.14
CA SER A 240 9.06 19.59 39.94
C SER A 240 8.33 18.70 40.93
N GLY A 241 8.07 19.21 42.14
CA GLY A 241 7.32 18.53 43.20
C GLY A 241 5.82 18.29 42.92
N ASN A 242 5.40 18.44 41.68
CA ASN A 242 4.02 18.18 41.25
C ASN A 242 3.90 16.77 40.68
N ASP A 243 3.06 15.93 41.30
CA ASP A 243 2.75 14.55 40.85
C ASP A 243 2.16 14.51 39.42
N ALA A 244 1.61 15.61 38.91
CA ALA A 244 1.15 15.74 37.53
C ALA A 244 2.30 15.75 36.50
N ALA A 245 3.57 15.98 36.90
CA ALA A 245 4.73 15.99 36.02
C ALA A 245 5.33 14.56 35.80
N LYS A 246 4.86 13.56 36.55
CA LYS A 246 5.37 12.17 36.39
C LYS A 246 5.04 11.57 35.01
N ASP A 247 3.96 12.00 34.40
CA ASP A 247 3.50 11.47 33.11
C ASP A 247 4.27 12.03 31.91
N ASN A 248 5.15 13.05 32.14
CA ASN A 248 5.89 13.73 31.07
C ASN A 248 7.43 13.59 31.19
N ARG A 249 7.93 12.67 32.02
CA ARG A 249 9.37 12.48 32.25
C ARG A 249 10.05 11.75 31.10
N LEU A 250 11.25 12.20 30.75
CA LEU A 250 12.15 11.47 29.87
C LEU A 250 12.86 10.34 30.63
N ASP A 251 12.97 9.17 30.00
CA ASP A 251 13.79 8.07 30.48
C ASP A 251 15.26 8.23 30.05
N ALA A 252 15.47 8.78 28.85
CA ALA A 252 16.76 9.05 28.23
C ALA A 252 16.69 10.29 27.35
N ALA A 253 17.84 10.90 27.09
CA ALA A 253 17.98 12.03 26.16
C ALA A 253 19.17 11.82 25.22
N VAL A 254 19.01 12.26 23.97
CA VAL A 254 20.11 12.28 22.98
C VAL A 254 20.62 13.70 22.85
N VAL A 255 21.86 13.93 23.27
CA VAL A 255 22.49 15.22 23.14
C VAL A 255 23.74 15.14 22.25
N PRO A 256 24.12 16.23 21.59
CA PRO A 256 25.42 16.28 20.93
C PRO A 256 26.57 15.99 21.91
N VAL A 257 27.60 15.36 21.41
CA VAL A 257 28.81 15.08 22.18
C VAL A 257 29.40 16.37 22.75
N CYS A 258 30.03 16.31 23.92
CA CYS A 258 30.58 17.41 24.70
C CYS A 258 29.55 18.38 25.31
N GLN A 259 28.27 18.19 25.12
CA GLN A 259 27.23 19.06 25.72
C GLN A 259 27.20 18.94 27.24
N LEU A 260 27.38 17.74 27.80
CA LEU A 260 27.42 17.50 29.23
C LEU A 260 28.63 18.22 29.88
N GLU A 261 29.82 18.02 29.31
CA GLU A 261 31.07 18.57 29.78
C GLU A 261 31.08 20.10 29.69
N GLN A 262 30.50 20.64 28.61
CA GLN A 262 30.38 22.09 28.43
C GLN A 262 29.43 22.71 29.48
N MET A 263 28.24 22.14 29.68
CA MET A 263 27.29 22.64 30.67
C MET A 263 27.81 22.50 32.11
N GLN A 264 28.59 21.45 32.38
CA GLN A 264 29.31 21.32 33.65
C GLN A 264 30.35 22.43 33.83
N ALA A 265 31.16 22.73 32.81
CA ALA A 265 32.17 23.79 32.84
C ALA A 265 31.55 25.20 33.05
N GLU A 266 30.32 25.39 32.50
CA GLU A 266 29.54 26.61 32.70
C GLU A 266 28.81 26.65 34.07
N GLY A 267 28.87 25.58 34.85
CA GLY A 267 28.19 25.48 36.15
C GLY A 267 26.66 25.34 36.08
N LEU A 268 26.13 24.96 34.91
CA LEU A 268 24.69 24.84 34.68
C LEU A 268 24.11 23.52 35.17
N ILE A 269 24.92 22.45 35.18
CA ILE A 269 24.53 21.10 35.63
C ILE A 269 25.64 20.48 36.48
N ASN A 270 25.28 19.43 37.24
CA ASN A 270 26.23 18.52 37.85
C ASN A 270 26.32 17.24 37.03
N ILE A 271 27.42 16.99 36.32
CA ILE A 271 27.60 15.84 35.46
C ILE A 271 27.44 14.50 36.20
N GLY A 272 27.67 14.46 37.51
CA GLY A 272 27.50 13.29 38.37
C GLY A 272 26.02 12.79 38.43
N HIS A 273 25.04 13.62 38.05
CA HIS A 273 23.64 13.22 37.98
C HIS A 273 23.31 12.45 36.70
N TYR A 274 24.24 12.37 35.75
CA TYR A 274 24.03 11.79 34.44
C TYR A 274 24.98 10.63 34.18
N ARG A 275 24.57 9.71 33.32
CA ARG A 275 25.38 8.61 32.82
C ARG A 275 25.17 8.48 31.32
N VAL A 276 26.27 8.34 30.58
CA VAL A 276 26.25 8.07 29.14
C VAL A 276 26.20 6.56 28.91
N LEU A 277 25.18 6.10 28.20
CA LEU A 277 25.01 4.70 27.81
C LEU A 277 25.86 4.34 26.59
N ASP A 278 26.21 3.07 26.47
CA ASP A 278 26.99 2.54 25.33
C ASP A 278 28.22 3.39 25.00
N ASN A 279 28.94 3.79 26.01
CA ASN A 279 30.09 4.67 25.87
C ASN A 279 31.18 4.07 24.97
N GLN A 280 31.49 4.76 23.86
CA GLN A 280 32.48 4.39 22.83
C GLN A 280 33.60 5.45 22.73
N THR A 281 33.87 6.17 23.78
CA THR A 281 34.84 7.28 23.80
C THR A 281 36.22 6.81 23.33
N PRO A 282 36.75 7.37 22.23
CA PRO A 282 38.10 7.03 21.76
C PRO A 282 39.19 7.46 22.78
N VAL A 283 40.31 6.76 22.78
CA VAL A 283 41.44 7.09 23.62
C VAL A 283 41.93 8.51 23.31
N GLY A 284 42.06 9.35 24.34
CA GLY A 284 42.46 10.74 24.20
C GLY A 284 41.35 11.73 23.86
N PHE A 285 40.09 11.26 23.73
CA PHE A 285 38.94 12.11 23.57
C PHE A 285 38.31 12.42 24.93
N HIS A 286 38.13 13.71 25.26
CA HIS A 286 37.78 14.15 26.61
C HIS A 286 36.28 14.13 26.93
N CYS A 287 35.43 13.97 25.93
CA CYS A 287 33.98 13.93 26.11
C CYS A 287 33.44 12.50 25.97
N GLN A 288 32.40 12.18 26.75
CA GLN A 288 31.75 10.88 26.61
C GLN A 288 30.86 10.84 25.37
N VAL A 289 30.94 9.74 24.60
CA VAL A 289 30.18 9.59 23.35
C VAL A 289 29.66 8.17 23.20
N SER A 290 28.43 8.06 22.71
CA SER A 290 27.73 6.77 22.44
C SER A 290 27.84 6.30 20.97
N THR A 291 28.39 7.13 20.10
CA THR A 291 28.47 6.90 18.65
C THR A 291 29.89 7.10 18.15
N ARG A 292 30.18 6.67 16.91
CA ARG A 292 31.41 7.12 16.24
C ARG A 292 31.40 8.63 16.05
N LEU A 293 32.60 9.19 15.79
CA LEU A 293 32.77 10.61 15.56
C LEU A 293 32.78 10.97 14.10
N TYR A 294 32.21 12.10 13.78
CA TYR A 294 32.11 12.71 12.45
C TYR A 294 32.86 14.06 12.43
N PRO A 295 33.15 14.60 11.23
CA PRO A 295 33.75 15.92 11.08
C PRO A 295 33.01 16.98 11.88
N ASN A 296 33.74 17.97 12.36
CA ASN A 296 33.18 19.09 13.12
C ASN A 296 32.45 20.07 12.19
N TRP A 297 31.90 21.14 12.79
CA TRP A 297 31.20 22.19 12.07
C TRP A 297 32.03 22.73 10.92
N SER A 298 31.37 23.09 9.84
CA SER A 298 32.00 23.58 8.62
C SER A 298 31.49 24.97 8.29
N MET A 299 32.40 25.80 7.74
CA MET A 299 32.03 27.02 7.04
C MET A 299 32.00 26.74 5.52
N ALA A 300 30.90 27.08 4.90
CA ALA A 300 30.70 26.92 3.44
C ALA A 300 30.36 28.27 2.81
N LYS A 301 30.72 28.45 1.53
CA LYS A 301 30.23 29.54 0.72
C LYS A 301 29.02 29.12 -0.12
N THR A 302 28.11 30.03 -0.37
CA THR A 302 27.04 29.90 -1.36
C THR A 302 27.47 30.43 -2.73
N ASN A 303 26.59 30.38 -3.73
CA ASN A 303 26.85 30.99 -5.03
C ASN A 303 26.88 32.54 -4.99
N ARG A 304 26.32 33.15 -3.94
CA ARG A 304 26.31 34.60 -3.75
C ARG A 304 27.71 35.14 -3.47
N ALA A 305 28.53 34.41 -2.70
CA ALA A 305 29.90 34.81 -2.39
C ALA A 305 30.83 34.70 -3.62
N SER A 306 31.55 35.72 -3.94
CA SER A 306 32.58 35.72 -4.99
C SER A 306 33.75 34.76 -4.62
N GLN A 307 34.45 34.26 -5.65
CA GLN A 307 35.64 33.41 -5.42
C GLN A 307 36.78 34.14 -4.70
N SER A 308 36.94 35.43 -4.99
CA SER A 308 37.95 36.27 -4.30
C SER A 308 37.65 36.42 -2.81
N LEU A 309 36.38 36.75 -2.47
CA LEU A 309 35.95 36.86 -1.07
C LEU A 309 36.09 35.51 -0.32
N ALA A 310 35.65 34.41 -0.98
CA ALA A 310 35.79 33.08 -0.39
C ALA A 310 37.26 32.69 -0.11
N LYS A 311 38.17 33.04 -1.03
CA LYS A 311 39.62 32.85 -0.82
C LYS A 311 40.13 33.64 0.41
N SER A 312 39.77 34.93 0.51
CA SER A 312 40.17 35.76 1.64
C SER A 312 39.61 35.26 2.97
N VAL A 313 38.33 34.87 3.01
CA VAL A 313 37.70 34.28 4.19
C VAL A 313 38.40 32.97 4.59
N THR A 314 38.70 32.09 3.62
CA THR A 314 39.42 30.83 3.91
C THR A 314 40.79 31.11 4.49
N GLN A 315 41.54 32.05 3.95
CA GLN A 315 42.85 32.44 4.46
C GLN A 315 42.77 33.00 5.90
N ALA A 316 41.77 33.86 6.15
CA ALA A 316 41.55 34.44 7.48
C ALA A 316 41.14 33.35 8.51
N LEU A 317 40.31 32.39 8.13
CA LEU A 317 39.93 31.25 9.00
C LEU A 317 41.16 30.41 9.39
N LEU A 318 41.96 30.01 8.39
CA LEU A 318 43.15 29.18 8.61
C LEU A 318 44.25 29.92 9.40
N ALA A 319 44.28 31.24 9.33
CA ALA A 319 45.23 32.08 10.08
C ALA A 319 44.77 32.39 11.52
N LEU A 320 43.52 32.01 11.92
CA LEU A 320 42.99 32.31 13.25
C LEU A 320 43.79 31.57 14.35
N PRO A 321 44.50 32.29 15.27
CA PRO A 321 45.25 31.66 16.35
C PRO A 321 44.30 31.02 17.39
N GLU A 322 44.70 29.90 17.95
CA GLU A 322 43.93 29.17 18.98
C GLU A 322 43.65 30.03 20.22
N ASN A 323 44.59 30.88 20.62
CA ASN A 323 44.47 31.75 21.80
C ASN A 323 43.66 33.03 21.54
N HIS A 324 43.26 33.31 20.28
CA HIS A 324 42.46 34.49 19.93
C HIS A 324 41.04 34.41 20.51
N LEU A 325 40.43 35.55 20.82
CA LEU A 325 39.09 35.63 21.40
C LEU A 325 38.06 34.89 20.48
N ALA A 326 38.14 35.08 19.20
CA ALA A 326 37.23 34.43 18.24
C ALA A 326 37.34 32.90 18.25
N ALA A 327 38.50 32.33 18.51
CA ALA A 327 38.65 30.88 18.68
C ALA A 327 38.08 30.41 20.01
N LYS A 328 38.40 31.11 21.09
CA LYS A 328 37.94 30.79 22.47
C LYS A 328 36.41 30.86 22.59
N THR A 329 35.77 31.92 22.07
CA THR A 329 34.30 32.07 22.13
C THR A 329 33.58 31.07 21.23
N ALA A 330 34.20 30.69 20.11
CA ALA A 330 33.67 29.62 19.22
C ALA A 330 33.87 28.21 19.81
N ASP A 331 34.49 28.08 20.97
CA ASP A 331 34.88 26.81 21.56
C ASP A 331 35.68 25.96 20.56
N SER A 332 36.77 26.56 20.03
CA SER A 332 37.58 25.97 18.97
C SER A 332 39.08 26.19 19.15
N ALA A 333 39.89 25.29 18.62
CA ALA A 333 41.33 25.45 18.41
C ALA A 333 41.65 26.08 17.04
N GLY A 334 40.72 26.92 16.50
CA GLY A 334 40.80 27.49 15.16
C GLY A 334 40.20 26.60 14.10
N TRP A 335 40.62 26.80 12.84
CA TRP A 335 40.08 26.13 11.68
C TRP A 335 41.15 25.30 10.93
N THR A 336 40.72 24.26 10.23
CA THR A 336 41.55 23.50 9.29
C THR A 336 40.89 23.45 7.93
N THR A 337 41.60 22.95 6.96
CA THR A 337 41.00 22.69 5.61
C THR A 337 39.78 21.80 5.69
N ALA A 338 38.92 21.87 4.69
CA ALA A 338 37.72 21.05 4.63
C ALA A 338 38.03 19.54 4.72
N VAL A 339 37.42 18.89 5.68
CA VAL A 339 37.55 17.42 5.91
C VAL A 339 36.53 16.66 5.09
N SER A 340 36.88 15.43 4.66
CA SER A 340 35.98 14.55 3.89
C SER A 340 34.65 14.32 4.62
N GLN A 341 33.57 14.50 3.89
CA GLN A 341 32.19 14.29 4.38
C GLN A 341 31.62 12.92 4.00
N LEU A 342 32.45 12.01 3.44
CA LEU A 342 32.00 10.72 2.91
C LEU A 342 31.25 9.87 3.96
N ALA A 343 31.70 9.87 5.22
CA ALA A 343 31.04 9.12 6.29
C ALA A 343 29.63 9.64 6.58
N ILE A 344 29.40 10.96 6.39
CA ILE A 344 28.08 11.58 6.57
C ILE A 344 27.18 11.27 5.38
N ASP A 345 27.71 11.36 4.15
CA ASP A 345 26.97 10.92 2.94
C ASP A 345 26.49 9.47 3.10
N GLN A 346 27.35 8.59 3.63
CA GLN A 346 26.98 7.18 3.84
C GLN A 346 25.91 7.04 4.91
N LEU A 347 26.05 7.69 6.07
CA LEU A 347 25.03 7.69 7.12
C LEU A 347 23.67 8.15 6.56
N LEU A 348 23.65 9.27 5.83
CA LEU A 348 22.41 9.81 5.26
C LEU A 348 21.80 8.89 4.22
N LYS A 349 22.62 8.16 3.43
CA LYS A 349 22.15 7.14 2.49
C LYS A 349 21.53 5.94 3.19
N ASP A 350 22.21 5.43 4.22
CA ASP A 350 21.77 4.25 4.95
C ASP A 350 20.50 4.53 5.78
N LEU A 351 20.26 5.79 6.15
CA LEU A 351 19.01 6.25 6.80
C LEU A 351 17.92 6.71 5.82
N ASP A 352 18.09 6.54 4.49
CA ASP A 352 17.17 7.01 3.45
C ASP A 352 16.88 8.52 3.47
N MET A 353 17.82 9.31 4.04
CA MET A 353 17.69 10.77 4.18
C MET A 353 18.54 11.56 3.18
N HIS A 354 19.29 10.89 2.33
CA HIS A 354 20.19 11.56 1.39
C HIS A 354 19.42 12.20 0.24
N PRO A 355 19.60 13.51 -0.04
CA PRO A 355 18.80 14.24 -1.04
C PRO A 355 18.88 13.68 -2.46
N LEU A 356 20.01 13.06 -2.82
CA LEU A 356 20.22 12.45 -4.13
C LEU A 356 19.68 11.01 -4.23
N GLN A 357 19.09 10.47 -3.18
CA GLN A 357 18.39 9.20 -3.26
C GLN A 357 17.04 9.41 -3.93
N THR A 358 16.96 9.05 -5.20
CA THR A 358 15.68 9.01 -5.89
C THR A 358 14.87 7.83 -5.41
N PRO A 359 13.61 8.00 -5.02
CA PRO A 359 12.71 6.90 -4.69
C PRO A 359 12.70 5.86 -5.81
N TRP A 360 12.54 4.57 -5.46
CA TRP A 360 12.59 3.47 -6.43
C TRP A 360 11.63 3.66 -7.62
N TRP A 361 10.47 4.27 -7.40
CA TRP A 361 9.48 4.57 -8.44
C TRP A 361 9.97 5.65 -9.42
N GLN A 362 10.76 6.65 -8.96
CA GLN A 362 11.39 7.63 -9.86
C GLN A 362 12.50 6.97 -10.70
N ARG A 363 13.31 6.09 -10.09
CA ARG A 363 14.31 5.29 -10.81
C ARG A 363 13.65 4.37 -11.85
N ALA A 364 12.54 3.71 -11.48
CA ALA A 364 11.76 2.90 -12.40
C ALA A 364 11.20 3.76 -13.55
N TRP A 365 10.68 4.95 -13.25
CA TRP A 365 10.16 5.87 -14.26
C TRP A 365 11.26 6.40 -15.21
N GLN A 366 12.43 6.74 -14.67
CA GLN A 366 13.60 7.14 -15.49
C GLN A 366 14.05 5.97 -16.37
N TRP A 367 14.08 4.74 -15.83
CA TRP A 367 14.39 3.54 -16.61
C TRP A 367 13.38 3.33 -17.73
N VAL A 368 12.08 3.47 -17.48
CA VAL A 368 11.03 3.38 -18.52
C VAL A 368 11.20 4.45 -19.58
N LYS A 369 11.53 5.69 -19.20
CA LYS A 369 11.82 6.77 -20.17
C LYS A 369 13.05 6.46 -21.02
N LEU A 370 14.13 5.96 -20.42
CA LEU A 370 15.35 5.60 -21.12
C LEU A 370 15.15 4.42 -22.08
N HIS A 371 14.25 3.50 -21.72
CA HIS A 371 13.95 2.30 -22.50
C HIS A 371 12.53 2.34 -23.09
N GLN A 372 12.09 3.49 -23.55
CA GLN A 372 10.72 3.74 -24.03
C GLN A 372 10.27 2.75 -25.11
N GLN A 373 11.16 2.38 -26.02
CA GLN A 373 10.89 1.37 -27.06
C GLN A 373 10.53 -0.01 -26.47
N TRP A 374 11.17 -0.45 -25.40
CA TRP A 374 10.85 -1.70 -24.71
C TRP A 374 9.51 -1.61 -23.95
N ALA A 375 9.21 -0.46 -23.37
CA ALA A 375 7.94 -0.22 -22.71
C ALA A 375 6.76 -0.32 -23.70
N TRP A 376 6.91 0.28 -24.90
CA TRP A 376 5.94 0.15 -25.97
C TRP A 376 5.81 -1.28 -26.50
N PHE A 377 6.92 -2.01 -26.60
CA PHE A 377 6.92 -3.41 -27.01
C PHE A 377 6.16 -4.32 -26.01
N VAL A 378 6.42 -4.15 -24.71
CA VAL A 378 5.69 -4.87 -23.65
C VAL A 378 4.19 -4.52 -23.68
N LEU A 379 3.84 -3.25 -23.84
CA LEU A 379 2.46 -2.80 -23.96
C LEU A 379 1.77 -3.44 -25.18
N ALA A 380 2.44 -3.48 -26.33
CA ALA A 380 1.91 -4.11 -27.54
C ALA A 380 1.65 -5.61 -27.34
N ILE A 381 2.58 -6.33 -26.67
CA ILE A 381 2.38 -7.75 -26.31
C ILE A 381 1.17 -7.92 -25.40
N LEU A 382 1.02 -7.09 -24.37
CA LEU A 382 -0.13 -7.15 -23.46
C LEU A 382 -1.46 -6.92 -24.18
N VAL A 383 -1.50 -5.96 -25.12
CA VAL A 383 -2.68 -5.70 -25.94
C VAL A 383 -3.00 -6.91 -26.84
N LEU A 384 -1.98 -7.50 -27.49
CA LEU A 384 -2.14 -8.69 -28.31
C LEU A 384 -2.63 -9.91 -27.52
N LEU A 385 -2.08 -10.13 -26.31
CA LEU A 385 -2.51 -11.21 -25.43
C LEU A 385 -3.97 -11.02 -24.98
N ASN A 386 -4.37 -9.79 -24.64
CA ASN A 386 -5.76 -9.47 -24.31
C ASN A 386 -6.70 -9.68 -25.52
N ALA A 387 -6.29 -9.23 -26.71
CA ALA A 387 -7.06 -9.43 -27.93
C ALA A 387 -7.21 -10.93 -28.26
N TYR A 388 -6.13 -11.71 -28.09
CA TYR A 388 -6.14 -13.15 -28.27
C TYR A 388 -7.06 -13.86 -27.26
N HIS A 389 -6.98 -13.47 -25.99
CA HIS A 389 -7.86 -14.01 -24.94
C HIS A 389 -9.33 -13.74 -25.25
N PHE A 390 -9.67 -12.51 -25.65
CA PHE A 390 -11.02 -12.13 -26.06
C PHE A 390 -11.50 -12.89 -27.30
N TRP A 391 -10.62 -13.09 -28.29
CA TRP A 391 -10.92 -13.89 -29.48
C TRP A 391 -11.21 -15.36 -29.12
N LEU A 392 -10.43 -15.93 -28.20
CA LEU A 392 -10.64 -17.29 -27.69
C LEU A 392 -12.00 -17.41 -26.97
N GLU A 393 -12.34 -16.51 -26.07
CA GLU A 393 -13.66 -16.49 -25.40
C GLU A 393 -14.81 -16.38 -26.40
N TYR A 394 -14.68 -15.49 -27.37
CA TYR A 394 -15.68 -15.34 -28.42
C TYR A 394 -15.86 -16.64 -29.24
N ARG A 395 -14.76 -17.27 -29.61
CA ARG A 395 -14.77 -18.53 -30.35
C ARG A 395 -15.38 -19.68 -29.55
N PHE A 396 -15.05 -19.80 -28.28
CA PHE A 396 -15.65 -20.84 -27.40
C PHE A 396 -17.13 -20.61 -27.15
N SER A 397 -17.55 -19.37 -26.91
CA SER A 397 -18.96 -19.05 -26.69
C SER A 397 -19.81 -19.28 -27.95
N ARG A 398 -19.26 -19.07 -29.14
CA ARG A 398 -19.93 -19.38 -30.42
C ARG A 398 -20.09 -20.87 -30.59
N ARG A 399 -19.04 -21.67 -30.41
CA ARG A 399 -19.12 -23.14 -30.50
C ARG A 399 -20.05 -23.74 -29.45
N GLY A 400 -20.04 -23.20 -28.23
CA GLY A 400 -20.95 -23.63 -27.17
C GLY A 400 -22.43 -23.45 -27.56
N ARG A 401 -22.76 -22.32 -28.19
CA ARG A 401 -24.12 -22.07 -28.70
C ARG A 401 -24.51 -23.02 -29.83
N GLU A 402 -23.61 -23.30 -30.77
CA GLU A 402 -23.85 -24.27 -31.86
C GLU A 402 -24.11 -25.68 -31.31
N LEU A 403 -23.30 -26.13 -30.32
CA LEU A 403 -23.49 -27.42 -29.66
C LEU A 403 -24.84 -27.53 -28.94
N ILE A 404 -25.25 -26.50 -28.22
CA ILE A 404 -26.55 -26.47 -27.51
C ILE A 404 -27.70 -26.55 -28.53
N ASN A 405 -27.63 -25.82 -29.63
CA ASN A 405 -28.63 -25.83 -30.66
C ASN A 405 -28.71 -27.20 -31.35
N THR A 406 -27.57 -27.80 -31.69
CA THR A 406 -27.55 -29.16 -32.30
C THR A 406 -28.09 -30.21 -31.34
N GLN A 407 -27.76 -30.14 -30.05
CA GLN A 407 -28.30 -31.03 -29.02
C GLN A 407 -29.82 -30.89 -28.88
N ARG A 408 -30.33 -29.65 -28.97
CA ARG A 408 -31.78 -29.41 -28.94
C ARG A 408 -32.49 -30.03 -30.16
N GLN A 409 -31.94 -29.83 -31.35
CA GLN A 409 -32.48 -30.45 -32.59
C GLN A 409 -32.45 -31.97 -32.52
N LEU A 410 -31.39 -32.58 -32.02
CA LEU A 410 -31.29 -34.01 -31.81
C LEU A 410 -32.38 -34.53 -30.87
N ASN A 411 -32.63 -33.85 -29.77
CA ASN A 411 -33.66 -34.23 -28.81
C ASN A 411 -35.07 -34.08 -29.39
N GLU A 412 -35.32 -33.02 -30.17
CA GLU A 412 -36.58 -32.83 -30.88
C GLU A 412 -36.82 -33.93 -31.93
N ASN A 413 -35.81 -34.25 -32.75
CA ASN A 413 -35.89 -35.32 -33.73
C ASN A 413 -36.12 -36.70 -33.09
N ARG A 414 -35.44 -37.00 -31.97
CA ARG A 414 -35.67 -38.24 -31.20
C ARG A 414 -37.11 -38.32 -30.72
N ALA A 415 -37.66 -37.23 -30.18
CA ALA A 415 -39.05 -37.20 -29.72
C ALA A 415 -40.05 -37.41 -30.86
N LEU A 416 -39.78 -36.88 -32.07
CA LEU A 416 -40.58 -37.11 -33.26
C LEU A 416 -40.50 -38.56 -33.73
N LEU A 417 -39.32 -39.16 -33.76
CA LEU A 417 -39.15 -40.57 -34.14
C LEU A 417 -39.86 -41.50 -33.16
N GLU A 418 -39.74 -41.27 -31.85
CA GLU A 418 -40.48 -42.06 -30.86
C GLU A 418 -41.99 -41.94 -31.02
N HIS A 419 -42.50 -40.75 -31.39
CA HIS A 419 -43.93 -40.56 -31.67
C HIS A 419 -44.35 -41.27 -32.93
N ALA A 420 -43.61 -41.19 -34.04
CA ALA A 420 -43.87 -41.89 -35.28
C ALA A 420 -43.83 -43.43 -35.10
N GLN A 421 -42.85 -43.91 -34.30
CA GLN A 421 -42.79 -45.37 -34.01
C GLN A 421 -44.01 -45.84 -33.23
N ARG A 422 -44.51 -45.06 -32.24
CA ARG A 422 -45.76 -45.41 -31.53
C ARG A 422 -46.97 -45.45 -32.43
N ILE A 423 -47.11 -44.51 -33.40
CA ILE A 423 -48.18 -44.49 -34.37
C ILE A 423 -48.10 -45.74 -35.32
N ALA A 424 -46.88 -46.08 -35.75
CA ALA A 424 -46.66 -47.25 -36.59
C ALA A 424 -47.08 -48.55 -35.88
N ILE A 425 -46.67 -48.72 -34.62
CA ILE A 425 -47.06 -49.87 -33.77
C ILE A 425 -48.62 -49.92 -33.62
N ALA A 426 -49.24 -48.76 -33.34
CA ALA A 426 -50.69 -48.68 -33.20
C ALA A 426 -51.41 -48.97 -34.53
N GLY A 427 -50.81 -48.61 -35.67
CA GLY A 427 -51.32 -48.95 -37.01
C GLY A 427 -51.23 -50.46 -37.28
N GLU A 428 -50.12 -51.09 -36.92
CA GLU A 428 -49.90 -52.52 -37.09
C GLU A 428 -50.87 -53.38 -36.23
N LEU A 429 -51.10 -52.91 -35.01
CA LEU A 429 -52.04 -53.51 -34.06
C LEU A 429 -53.53 -53.19 -34.42
N GLY A 430 -53.77 -52.21 -35.30
CA GLY A 430 -55.11 -51.73 -35.63
C GLY A 430 -56.06 -52.82 -36.20
N ALA A 431 -55.51 -53.75 -36.93
CA ALA A 431 -56.29 -54.90 -37.46
C ALA A 431 -56.74 -55.88 -36.36
N SER A 432 -55.83 -56.17 -35.41
CA SER A 432 -56.13 -57.03 -34.24
C SER A 432 -57.13 -56.35 -33.29
N LEU A 433 -56.97 -55.07 -33.01
CA LEU A 433 -57.85 -54.27 -32.14
C LEU A 433 -59.26 -54.12 -32.77
N SER A 434 -59.36 -54.02 -34.11
CA SER A 434 -60.64 -53.99 -34.78
C SER A 434 -61.37 -55.32 -34.64
N HIS A 435 -60.62 -56.41 -34.69
CA HIS A 435 -61.22 -57.75 -34.49
C HIS A 435 -61.66 -57.91 -33.03
N GLU A 436 -60.85 -57.50 -32.07
CA GLU A 436 -61.18 -57.53 -30.63
C GLU A 436 -62.39 -56.66 -30.27
N LEU A 437 -62.59 -55.50 -30.92
CA LEU A 437 -63.74 -54.63 -30.71
C LEU A 437 -65.02 -55.18 -31.40
N ASN A 438 -64.90 -55.85 -32.55
CA ASN A 438 -66.01 -56.42 -33.20
C ASN A 438 -66.65 -57.62 -32.45
N GLN A 439 -65.83 -58.32 -31.65
CA GLN A 439 -66.31 -59.43 -30.83
C GLN A 439 -67.38 -59.03 -29.80
N PRO A 440 -67.08 -58.08 -28.86
CA PRO A 440 -68.06 -57.64 -27.85
C PRO A 440 -69.28 -56.95 -28.54
N LEU A 441 -69.03 -56.16 -29.61
CA LEU A 441 -70.13 -55.52 -30.36
C LEU A 441 -71.08 -56.55 -30.99
N ALA A 442 -70.56 -57.63 -31.60
CA ALA A 442 -71.37 -58.71 -32.13
C ALA A 442 -72.15 -59.48 -31.03
N ALA A 443 -71.46 -59.72 -29.90
CA ALA A 443 -72.10 -60.34 -28.75
C ALA A 443 -73.23 -59.49 -28.15
N ILE A 444 -73.03 -58.16 -28.04
CA ILE A 444 -74.11 -57.22 -27.66
C ILE A 444 -75.25 -57.30 -28.59
N GLY A 445 -75.01 -57.31 -29.92
CA GLY A 445 -76.03 -57.45 -30.95
C GLY A 445 -76.86 -58.76 -30.81
N HIS A 446 -76.17 -59.88 -30.59
CA HIS A 446 -76.82 -61.16 -30.36
C HIS A 446 -77.66 -61.21 -29.08
N TYR A 447 -77.09 -60.65 -27.96
CA TYR A 447 -77.86 -60.59 -26.73
C TYR A 447 -79.06 -59.66 -26.80
N CYS A 448 -78.95 -58.50 -27.47
CA CYS A 448 -80.12 -57.63 -27.73
C CYS A 448 -81.20 -58.33 -28.53
N HIS A 449 -80.83 -59.00 -29.64
CA HIS A 449 -81.79 -59.74 -30.45
C HIS A 449 -82.41 -60.90 -29.64
N GLY A 450 -81.62 -61.65 -28.88
CA GLY A 450 -82.06 -62.65 -27.95
C GLY A 450 -83.05 -62.15 -26.88
N ALA A 451 -82.80 -60.93 -26.36
CA ALA A 451 -83.68 -60.26 -25.42
C ALA A 451 -85.03 -59.89 -26.06
N GLU A 452 -85.00 -59.38 -27.31
CA GLU A 452 -86.20 -59.02 -28.08
C GLU A 452 -87.09 -60.22 -28.34
N VAL A 453 -86.52 -61.33 -28.80
CA VAL A 453 -87.23 -62.58 -29.02
C VAL A 453 -87.84 -63.13 -27.73
N ARG A 454 -87.15 -63.06 -26.62
CA ARG A 454 -87.66 -63.52 -25.29
C ARG A 454 -88.81 -62.64 -24.81
N LEU A 455 -88.72 -61.32 -24.98
CA LEU A 455 -89.77 -60.35 -24.64
C LEU A 455 -91.08 -60.72 -25.42
N GLN A 456 -90.97 -61.01 -26.71
CA GLN A 456 -92.16 -61.43 -27.58
C GLN A 456 -92.77 -62.71 -27.11
N ARG A 457 -92.06 -63.62 -26.45
CA ARG A 457 -92.52 -64.90 -25.93
C ARG A 457 -93.06 -64.87 -24.51
N GLY A 458 -93.06 -63.67 -23.82
CA GLY A 458 -93.67 -63.54 -22.50
C GLY A 458 -92.79 -64.09 -21.37
N THR A 459 -91.45 -64.01 -21.52
CA THR A 459 -90.43 -64.52 -20.54
C THR A 459 -90.46 -63.76 -19.25
N SER A 460 -90.01 -64.37 -18.13
CA SER A 460 -89.96 -63.77 -16.79
C SER A 460 -89.00 -62.58 -16.69
N PRO A 461 -89.23 -61.59 -15.83
CA PRO A 461 -88.33 -60.45 -15.62
C PRO A 461 -86.93 -60.85 -15.22
N GLU A 462 -86.73 -61.97 -14.49
CA GLU A 462 -85.44 -62.48 -14.00
C GLU A 462 -84.56 -62.97 -15.18
N GLU A 463 -85.15 -63.65 -16.19
CA GLU A 463 -84.39 -64.10 -17.37
C GLU A 463 -83.97 -62.92 -18.27
N LEU A 464 -84.77 -61.87 -18.32
CA LEU A 464 -84.45 -60.66 -19.06
C LEU A 464 -83.32 -59.89 -18.36
N GLN A 465 -83.31 -59.86 -17.02
CA GLN A 465 -82.27 -59.26 -16.20
C GLN A 465 -80.88 -59.92 -16.41
N SER A 466 -80.84 -61.24 -16.58
CA SER A 466 -79.59 -61.97 -16.88
C SER A 466 -79.00 -61.55 -18.25
N VAL A 467 -79.84 -61.35 -19.28
CA VAL A 467 -79.34 -60.88 -20.60
C VAL A 467 -78.86 -59.45 -20.55
N LEU A 468 -79.50 -58.55 -19.80
CA LEU A 468 -79.04 -57.16 -19.61
C LEU A 468 -77.71 -57.14 -18.92
N THR A 469 -77.44 -58.02 -17.93
CA THR A 469 -76.17 -58.16 -17.27
C THR A 469 -75.05 -58.58 -18.24
N LEU A 470 -75.34 -59.54 -19.16
CA LEU A 470 -74.37 -59.95 -20.19
C LEU A 470 -74.06 -58.80 -21.16
N ILE A 471 -75.04 -58.01 -21.57
CA ILE A 471 -74.82 -56.80 -22.38
C ILE A 471 -73.92 -55.82 -21.69
N GLN A 472 -74.18 -55.57 -20.41
CA GLN A 472 -73.37 -54.65 -19.57
C GLN A 472 -71.89 -55.09 -19.41
N GLN A 473 -71.71 -56.43 -19.31
CA GLN A 473 -70.34 -56.99 -19.26
C GLN A 473 -69.58 -56.73 -20.60
N GLU A 474 -70.23 -56.98 -21.74
CA GLU A 474 -69.59 -56.73 -23.05
C GLU A 474 -69.36 -55.26 -23.37
N VAL A 475 -70.22 -54.34 -22.90
CA VAL A 475 -70.00 -52.90 -22.98
C VAL A 475 -68.76 -52.50 -22.15
N THR A 476 -68.65 -53.01 -20.94
CA THR A 476 -67.48 -52.75 -20.06
C THR A 476 -66.20 -53.31 -20.71
N ARG A 477 -66.27 -54.47 -21.35
CA ARG A 477 -65.16 -55.07 -22.09
C ARG A 477 -64.74 -54.19 -23.29
N ALA A 478 -65.66 -53.68 -24.07
CA ALA A 478 -65.40 -52.77 -25.21
C ALA A 478 -64.73 -51.45 -24.70
N ASP A 479 -65.23 -50.85 -23.61
CA ASP A 479 -64.65 -49.64 -23.02
C ASP A 479 -63.24 -49.88 -22.54
N SER A 480 -62.90 -51.00 -21.96
CA SER A 480 -61.54 -51.37 -21.53
C SER A 480 -60.59 -51.46 -22.74
N ILE A 481 -60.97 -51.96 -23.88
CA ILE A 481 -60.18 -52.04 -25.14
C ILE A 481 -59.90 -50.63 -25.66
N ILE A 482 -60.94 -49.80 -25.72
CA ILE A 482 -60.82 -48.40 -26.18
C ILE A 482 -59.87 -47.60 -25.22
N SER A 483 -60.02 -47.81 -23.94
CA SER A 483 -59.14 -47.13 -22.92
C SER A 483 -57.69 -47.56 -23.04
N ARG A 484 -57.39 -48.82 -23.31
CA ARG A 484 -56.02 -49.32 -23.59
C ARG A 484 -55.44 -48.65 -24.83
N LEU A 485 -56.21 -48.59 -25.96
CA LEU A 485 -55.75 -47.90 -27.16
C LEU A 485 -55.47 -46.42 -26.94
N ARG A 486 -56.35 -45.71 -26.22
CA ARG A 486 -56.16 -44.29 -25.87
C ARG A 486 -54.90 -44.06 -25.04
N ASN A 487 -54.62 -44.98 -24.14
CA ASN A 487 -53.40 -44.87 -23.29
C ASN A 487 -52.10 -45.11 -24.07
N LEU A 488 -52.09 -46.00 -25.07
CA LEU A 488 -50.96 -46.23 -25.98
C LEU A 488 -50.68 -45.01 -26.88
N LEU A 489 -51.68 -44.29 -27.30
CA LEU A 489 -51.55 -43.14 -28.19
C LEU A 489 -51.23 -41.82 -27.41
N LYS A 490 -51.56 -41.74 -26.14
CA LYS A 490 -51.42 -40.51 -25.33
C LYS A 490 -49.98 -40.27 -24.99
N LYS A 491 -49.43 -39.10 -25.39
CA LYS A 491 -48.11 -38.60 -24.99
C LYS A 491 -48.11 -38.31 -23.47
N ARG A 492 -47.63 -39.22 -22.66
CA ARG A 492 -47.38 -38.94 -21.23
C ARG A 492 -45.93 -38.53 -21.03
N PRO A 493 -45.64 -37.49 -20.24
CA PRO A 493 -44.27 -37.24 -19.84
C PRO A 493 -43.77 -38.47 -19.04
N VAL A 494 -42.59 -38.96 -19.39
CA VAL A 494 -41.94 -40.07 -18.69
C VAL A 494 -41.59 -39.63 -17.26
N SER A 495 -42.40 -40.06 -16.31
CA SER A 495 -42.10 -39.91 -14.88
C SER A 495 -41.30 -41.15 -14.45
N LYS A 496 -40.04 -40.96 -14.14
CA LYS A 496 -39.22 -42.04 -13.59
C LYS A 496 -39.56 -42.18 -12.11
N GLN A 497 -40.17 -43.31 -11.73
CA GLN A 497 -40.45 -43.70 -10.36
C GLN A 497 -39.73 -45.00 -10.04
N PRO A 498 -39.24 -45.17 -8.81
CA PRO A 498 -38.72 -46.47 -8.39
C PRO A 498 -39.88 -47.48 -8.35
N LEU A 499 -39.77 -48.56 -9.14
CA LEU A 499 -40.74 -49.66 -9.20
C LEU A 499 -40.02 -50.95 -8.84
N TYR A 500 -40.73 -51.85 -8.12
CA TYR A 500 -40.24 -53.20 -7.88
C TYR A 500 -40.48 -54.07 -9.13
N LEU A 501 -39.44 -54.78 -9.58
CA LEU A 501 -39.48 -55.58 -10.78
C LEU A 501 -40.62 -56.62 -10.80
N HIS A 502 -40.91 -57.21 -9.63
CA HIS A 502 -41.99 -58.21 -9.50
C HIS A 502 -43.38 -57.60 -9.70
N GLU A 503 -43.64 -56.36 -9.32
CA GLU A 503 -44.87 -55.63 -9.56
C GLU A 503 -45.05 -55.36 -11.08
N LEU A 504 -43.98 -54.90 -11.74
CA LEU A 504 -43.98 -54.65 -13.18
C LEU A 504 -44.25 -55.95 -13.96
N VAL A 505 -43.67 -57.08 -13.58
CA VAL A 505 -43.90 -58.37 -14.21
C VAL A 505 -45.36 -58.81 -14.01
N ASN A 506 -45.90 -58.70 -12.78
CA ASN A 506 -47.28 -59.06 -12.48
C ASN A 506 -48.31 -58.18 -13.23
N GLU A 507 -48.01 -56.92 -13.51
CA GLU A 507 -48.87 -56.08 -14.32
C GLU A 507 -48.72 -56.35 -15.82
N THR A 508 -47.57 -56.83 -16.29
CA THR A 508 -47.29 -57.02 -17.74
C THR A 508 -47.75 -58.40 -18.22
N VAL A 509 -47.64 -59.47 -17.44
CA VAL A 509 -48.04 -60.82 -17.82
C VAL A 509 -49.50 -60.91 -18.23
N PRO A 510 -50.48 -60.31 -17.52
CA PRO A 510 -51.89 -60.31 -17.96
C PRO A 510 -52.10 -59.60 -19.28
N LEU A 511 -51.26 -58.66 -19.69
CA LEU A 511 -51.37 -57.98 -21.00
C LEU A 511 -50.99 -58.89 -22.17
N LEU A 512 -50.19 -59.90 -21.91
CA LEU A 512 -49.74 -60.90 -22.92
C LEU A 512 -50.44 -62.22 -22.79
N ALA A 513 -51.44 -62.34 -21.90
CA ALA A 513 -52.14 -63.58 -21.64
C ALA A 513 -52.79 -64.20 -22.93
N TYR A 514 -53.32 -63.39 -23.80
CA TYR A 514 -53.90 -63.82 -25.11
C TYR A 514 -52.80 -64.40 -26.03
N GLU A 515 -51.66 -63.80 -26.13
CA GLU A 515 -50.50 -64.29 -26.89
C GLU A 515 -49.99 -65.64 -26.33
N PHE A 516 -49.95 -65.74 -25.03
CA PHE A 516 -49.54 -66.98 -24.34
C PHE A 516 -50.56 -68.13 -24.60
N GLU A 517 -51.86 -67.81 -24.56
CA GLU A 517 -52.89 -68.82 -24.91
C GLU A 517 -52.82 -69.24 -26.38
N GLN A 518 -52.60 -68.29 -27.32
CA GLN A 518 -52.50 -68.56 -28.73
C GLN A 518 -51.30 -69.44 -29.09
N HIS A 519 -50.19 -69.24 -28.38
CA HIS A 519 -48.93 -69.98 -28.59
C HIS A 519 -48.72 -71.15 -27.64
N GLN A 520 -49.78 -71.51 -26.82
CA GLN A 520 -49.73 -72.61 -25.85
C GLN A 520 -48.54 -72.59 -24.92
N ILE A 521 -48.11 -71.39 -24.49
CA ILE A 521 -46.98 -71.13 -23.54
C ILE A 521 -47.58 -70.98 -22.15
#